data_3c02557c71d3ef707c0612415828da24
#
_entry.id   3c02557c71d3ef707c0612415828da24
#
_cell.length_a   1.000
_cell.length_b   1.000
_cell.length_c   1.000
_cell.angle_alpha   90.00
_cell.angle_beta   90.00
_cell.angle_gamma   90.00
#
_symmetry.space_group_name_H-M   'P 1'
#
loop_
_entity.id
_entity.type
_entity.pdbx_description
1 polymer ?
#
loop_
_entity_poly.entity_id
_entity_poly.type
_entity_poly.pdbx_seq_one_letter_code
_entity_poly.pdbx_strand_id
1 'polypeptide(L)'
;KIVLTEGEGSDRSSITLVPSSPDKEKEATAKLIGLKNQRVFLIIDEATDVTNSVFEAISNLNSNPQFQCVALGNFASQYDPFGIFATPVKGWNSVNVEMEEWQTKLGLCLHLDGSKTPNLDATDKWPFLLTTKQLKHAEEHDGENSIAFWRFIRSFPAPGGAEQSIYSEADFRKFEVDKAPKWKEPPKMVAGLDPSFTNGGDRTVLYFVEYGKTDEAGPTVCLKEFVILREDVNDPQPRNFQVAKQVMAECSKRNVPAEYLAVDATGAGDPLCDIISEIWSPRILRVKFGEKPSDLPTSSTSGIVAKDKYSNRVTELWFGGVEFMRSGQLKGITPELARELTSRKYTTMGGGKLVVETKRDYKSRVGKSPDLADAAFVALECVRVRVGAMAGGTIMARKSGGWIEQAKRLDRVIDASKELAGNY
;
A
#
# COMPACT_ATOMS: atom_id res chain seq x y z
N LYS A 1 -29.47 -6.59 4.17
CA LYS A 1 -29.67 -6.37 5.61
C LYS A 1 -30.54 -7.49 6.13
N ILE A 2 -30.00 -8.38 6.96
CA ILE A 2 -30.80 -9.36 7.70
C ILE A 2 -31.06 -8.71 9.06
N VAL A 3 -32.32 -8.52 9.40
CA VAL A 3 -32.71 -8.01 10.71
C VAL A 3 -33.67 -9.04 11.30
N LEU A 4 -33.23 -9.68 12.37
CA LEU A 4 -34.07 -10.51 13.22
C LEU A 4 -34.53 -9.64 14.35
N THR A 5 -35.84 -9.53 14.55
CA THR A 5 -36.42 -8.70 15.62
C THR A 5 -37.36 -9.53 16.48
N GLU A 6 -37.25 -9.38 17.78
CA GLU A 6 -38.16 -9.98 18.76
C GLU A 6 -38.55 -8.90 19.79
N GLY A 7 -39.80 -8.92 20.24
CA GLY A 7 -40.37 -7.97 21.19
C GLY A 7 -41.06 -6.77 20.56
N GLU A 8 -41.84 -6.04 21.36
CA GLU A 8 -42.58 -4.83 20.97
C GLU A 8 -42.15 -3.61 21.80
N GLY A 9 -42.22 -2.41 21.21
CA GLY A 9 -41.91 -1.16 21.90
C GLY A 9 -40.47 -1.01 22.35
N SER A 10 -40.25 -0.62 23.60
CA SER A 10 -38.91 -0.39 24.21
C SER A 10 -38.10 -1.66 24.44
N ASP A 11 -38.72 -2.83 24.42
CA ASP A 11 -38.08 -4.12 24.69
C ASP A 11 -37.68 -4.88 23.40
N ARG A 12 -37.64 -4.18 22.30
CA ARG A 12 -37.33 -4.76 21.00
C ARG A 12 -35.83 -5.05 20.88
N SER A 13 -35.49 -6.33 20.69
CA SER A 13 -34.14 -6.80 20.36
C SER A 13 -33.98 -7.03 18.86
N SER A 14 -32.81 -6.79 18.33
CA SER A 14 -32.52 -7.05 16.91
C SER A 14 -31.06 -7.44 16.69
N ILE A 15 -30.84 -8.31 15.69
CA ILE A 15 -29.52 -8.59 15.13
C ILE A 15 -29.42 -7.89 13.78
N THR A 16 -28.43 -7.07 13.60
CA THR A 16 -28.19 -6.34 12.35
C THR A 16 -26.83 -6.68 11.78
N LEU A 17 -26.78 -7.21 10.56
CA LEU A 17 -25.54 -7.40 9.81
C LEU A 17 -25.17 -6.10 9.09
N VAL A 18 -23.94 -5.66 9.32
CA VAL A 18 -23.36 -4.48 8.66
C VAL A 18 -22.15 -4.95 7.87
N PRO A 19 -22.27 -5.14 6.54
CA PRO A 19 -21.10 -5.47 5.73
C PRO A 19 -20.13 -4.30 5.72
N SER A 20 -18.86 -4.59 5.95
CA SER A 20 -17.77 -3.62 5.85
C SER A 20 -16.89 -3.99 4.66
N SER A 21 -16.75 -3.06 3.73
CA SER A 21 -15.83 -3.16 2.60
C SER A 21 -15.28 -1.77 2.28
N PRO A 22 -14.07 -1.65 1.69
CA PRO A 22 -13.46 -0.35 1.41
C PRO A 22 -14.34 0.58 0.55
N ASP A 23 -15.13 0.03 -0.36
CA ASP A 23 -16.06 0.77 -1.23
C ASP A 23 -17.32 1.25 -0.48
N LYS A 24 -17.68 0.63 0.65
CA LYS A 24 -18.88 0.94 1.46
C LYS A 24 -18.56 1.45 2.86
N GLU A 25 -17.35 1.88 3.08
CA GLU A 25 -16.85 2.32 4.38
C GLU A 25 -17.73 3.40 5.04
N LYS A 26 -18.11 4.45 4.29
CA LYS A 26 -18.97 5.53 4.80
C LYS A 26 -20.34 5.02 5.22
N GLU A 27 -20.89 4.06 4.50
CA GLU A 27 -22.18 3.46 4.80
C GLU A 27 -22.11 2.58 6.05
N ALA A 28 -21.07 1.77 6.18
CA ALA A 28 -20.83 0.94 7.36
C ALA A 28 -20.66 1.80 8.63
N THR A 29 -19.81 2.82 8.56
CA THR A 29 -19.56 3.74 9.66
C THR A 29 -20.81 4.51 10.07
N ALA A 30 -21.58 5.03 9.11
CA ALA A 30 -22.83 5.74 9.40
C ALA A 30 -23.87 4.83 10.06
N LYS A 31 -23.95 3.56 9.67
CA LYS A 31 -24.84 2.58 10.30
C LYS A 31 -24.42 2.29 11.74
N LEU A 32 -23.11 2.18 12.01
CA LEU A 32 -22.61 1.95 13.38
C LEU A 32 -22.86 3.15 14.28
N ILE A 33 -22.54 4.35 13.82
CA ILE A 33 -22.77 5.61 14.60
C ILE A 33 -24.26 5.82 14.86
N GLY A 34 -25.13 5.38 13.97
CA GLY A 34 -26.59 5.46 14.09
C GLY A 34 -27.23 4.48 15.08
N LEU A 35 -26.46 3.54 15.65
CA LEU A 35 -26.99 2.57 16.63
C LEU A 35 -27.18 3.26 18.00
N LYS A 36 -28.41 3.66 18.28
CA LYS A 36 -28.81 4.30 19.54
C LYS A 36 -29.70 3.35 20.35
N ASN A 37 -29.15 2.27 20.85
CA ASN A 37 -29.88 1.34 21.69
C ASN A 37 -29.34 1.37 23.13
N GLN A 38 -30.17 0.99 24.11
CA GLN A 38 -29.79 0.92 25.50
C GLN A 38 -28.63 -0.06 25.72
N ARG A 39 -28.67 -1.22 25.03
CA ARG A 39 -27.59 -2.21 24.99
C ARG A 39 -27.14 -2.43 23.56
N VAL A 40 -25.84 -2.42 23.33
CA VAL A 40 -25.24 -2.72 22.02
C VAL A 40 -24.11 -3.72 22.25
N PHE A 41 -24.23 -4.89 21.59
CA PHE A 41 -23.14 -5.85 21.50
C PHE A 41 -22.67 -5.92 20.05
N LEU A 42 -21.45 -5.48 19.81
CA LEU A 42 -20.83 -5.47 18.48
C LEU A 42 -19.87 -6.64 18.35
N ILE A 43 -20.07 -7.47 17.32
CA ILE A 43 -19.12 -8.50 16.93
C ILE A 43 -18.51 -8.10 15.61
N ILE A 44 -17.19 -8.02 15.55
CA ILE A 44 -16.41 -7.75 14.34
C ILE A 44 -15.70 -9.05 13.99
N ASP A 45 -16.13 -9.67 12.91
CA ASP A 45 -15.49 -10.85 12.34
C ASP A 45 -14.52 -10.43 11.24
N GLU A 46 -13.42 -11.18 11.06
CA GLU A 46 -12.32 -10.85 10.14
C GLU A 46 -11.82 -9.40 10.33
N ALA A 47 -11.58 -9.04 11.58
CA ALA A 47 -11.27 -7.68 12.01
C ALA A 47 -10.06 -7.05 11.29
N THR A 48 -9.15 -7.88 10.77
CA THR A 48 -7.99 -7.46 9.96
C THR A 48 -8.39 -6.83 8.63
N ASP A 49 -9.51 -7.29 8.03
CA ASP A 49 -10.00 -6.81 6.75
C ASP A 49 -11.01 -5.64 6.88
N VAL A 50 -11.34 -5.27 8.12
CA VAL A 50 -12.24 -4.15 8.41
C VAL A 50 -11.49 -2.82 8.34
N THR A 51 -12.14 -1.80 7.80
CA THR A 51 -11.53 -0.48 7.64
C THR A 51 -11.32 0.26 8.98
N ASN A 52 -10.32 1.13 9.03
CA ASN A 52 -9.97 1.86 10.26
C ASN A 52 -11.12 2.73 10.81
N SER A 53 -11.97 3.27 9.93
CA SER A 53 -13.13 4.08 10.31
C SER A 53 -14.18 3.32 11.13
N VAL A 54 -14.29 1.99 10.95
CA VAL A 54 -15.14 1.15 11.78
C VAL A 54 -14.61 1.11 13.22
N PHE A 55 -13.30 0.95 13.39
CA PHE A 55 -12.66 1.00 14.72
C PHE A 55 -12.76 2.39 15.37
N GLU A 56 -12.66 3.46 14.58
CA GLU A 56 -12.90 4.83 15.07
C GLU A 56 -14.35 5.03 15.54
N ALA A 57 -15.31 4.42 14.85
CA ALA A 57 -16.72 4.46 15.26
C ALA A 57 -16.97 3.77 16.62
N ILE A 58 -16.18 2.75 16.97
CA ILE A 58 -16.27 2.07 18.28
C ILE A 58 -15.99 3.04 19.42
N SER A 59 -15.04 3.96 19.25
CA SER A 59 -14.74 4.98 20.26
C SER A 59 -15.95 5.84 20.60
N ASN A 60 -16.81 6.13 19.60
CA ASN A 60 -18.06 6.88 19.81
C ASN A 60 -19.13 6.01 20.51
N LEU A 61 -19.22 4.73 20.18
CA LEU A 61 -20.14 3.79 20.81
C LEU A 61 -19.77 3.52 22.27
N ASN A 62 -18.49 3.60 22.59
CA ASN A 62 -17.96 3.38 23.95
C ASN A 62 -18.44 4.42 24.99
N SER A 63 -19.09 5.50 24.54
CA SER A 63 -19.81 6.43 25.43
C SER A 63 -21.08 5.82 26.05
N ASN A 64 -21.60 4.71 25.47
CA ASN A 64 -22.72 3.96 26.05
C ASN A 64 -22.20 2.97 27.10
N PRO A 65 -22.58 3.09 28.37
CA PRO A 65 -22.09 2.22 29.45
C PRO A 65 -22.49 0.75 29.30
N GLN A 66 -23.44 0.42 28.44
CA GLN A 66 -23.87 -0.94 28.14
C GLN A 66 -23.41 -1.41 26.73
N PHE A 67 -22.41 -0.74 26.18
CA PHE A 67 -21.75 -1.17 24.96
C PHE A 67 -20.69 -2.23 25.25
N GLN A 68 -20.71 -3.30 24.46
CA GLN A 68 -19.68 -4.34 24.47
C GLN A 68 -19.23 -4.61 23.05
N CYS A 69 -17.95 -4.87 22.86
CA CYS A 69 -17.37 -5.19 21.55
C CYS A 69 -16.44 -6.38 21.65
N VAL A 70 -16.56 -7.29 20.70
CA VAL A 70 -15.59 -8.38 20.45
C VAL A 70 -15.13 -8.25 19.01
N ALA A 71 -13.82 -8.19 18.80
CA ALA A 71 -13.20 -8.24 17.49
C ALA A 71 -12.38 -9.52 17.37
N LEU A 72 -12.58 -10.25 16.28
CA LEU A 72 -11.94 -11.53 16.00
C LEU A 72 -11.14 -11.41 14.71
N GLY A 73 -9.93 -11.92 14.67
CA GLY A 73 -9.08 -11.89 13.48
C GLY A 73 -7.62 -12.20 13.75
N ASN A 74 -6.85 -12.32 12.69
CA ASN A 74 -5.41 -12.53 12.72
C ASN A 74 -4.73 -11.29 12.15
N PHE A 75 -4.20 -10.38 12.97
CA PHE A 75 -3.55 -9.18 12.45
C PHE A 75 -2.28 -9.53 11.67
N ALA A 76 -2.17 -8.93 10.49
CA ALA A 76 -1.02 -9.12 9.60
C ALA A 76 0.20 -8.34 10.08
N SER A 77 -0.02 -7.24 10.79
CA SER A 77 1.02 -6.39 11.37
C SER A 77 0.45 -5.51 12.49
N GLN A 78 1.33 -4.93 13.30
CA GLN A 78 0.94 -3.92 14.29
C GLN A 78 0.34 -2.64 13.67
N TYR A 79 0.38 -2.49 12.34
CA TYR A 79 -0.09 -1.32 11.60
C TYR A 79 -1.37 -1.56 10.81
N ASP A 80 -1.90 -2.78 10.74
CA ASP A 80 -3.23 -2.97 10.19
C ASP A 80 -4.32 -2.46 11.16
N PRO A 81 -5.55 -2.23 10.70
CA PRO A 81 -6.60 -1.67 11.55
C PRO A 81 -6.83 -2.46 12.83
N PHE A 82 -6.81 -3.80 12.74
CA PHE A 82 -6.98 -4.66 13.91
C PHE A 82 -5.76 -4.64 14.84
N GLY A 83 -4.54 -4.64 14.26
CA GLY A 83 -3.29 -4.50 15.03
C GLY A 83 -3.22 -3.19 15.79
N ILE A 84 -3.72 -2.08 15.20
CA ILE A 84 -3.83 -0.78 15.90
C ILE A 84 -4.83 -0.87 17.05
N PHE A 85 -6.00 -1.48 16.81
CA PHE A 85 -7.03 -1.69 17.82
C PHE A 85 -6.53 -2.55 18.99
N ALA A 86 -5.75 -3.59 18.68
CA ALA A 86 -5.15 -4.51 19.65
C ALA A 86 -3.86 -3.98 20.30
N THR A 87 -3.41 -2.76 19.99
CA THR A 87 -2.16 -2.20 20.50
C THR A 87 -2.09 -2.25 22.04
N PRO A 88 -1.06 -2.88 22.63
CA PRO A 88 -0.86 -2.89 24.06
C PRO A 88 -0.73 -1.47 24.64
N VAL A 89 -1.25 -1.20 25.83
CA VAL A 89 -1.15 0.13 26.48
C VAL A 89 0.28 0.63 26.58
N LYS A 90 1.25 -0.29 26.79
CA LYS A 90 2.69 0.02 26.87
C LYS A 90 3.42 -0.11 25.53
N GLY A 91 2.68 -0.28 24.40
CA GLY A 91 3.24 -0.50 23.07
C GLY A 91 3.63 -1.96 22.78
N TRP A 92 3.78 -2.30 21.51
CA TRP A 92 4.07 -3.66 21.02
C TRP A 92 5.39 -4.24 21.57
N ASN A 93 6.38 -3.42 21.92
CA ASN A 93 7.62 -3.87 22.55
C ASN A 93 7.44 -4.41 23.98
N SER A 94 6.28 -4.25 24.59
CA SER A 94 5.97 -4.73 25.94
C SER A 94 5.36 -6.13 25.97
N VAL A 95 5.04 -6.71 24.82
CA VAL A 95 4.44 -8.03 24.68
C VAL A 95 5.27 -8.91 23.76
N ASN A 96 5.14 -10.21 23.92
CA ASN A 96 5.75 -11.22 23.07
C ASN A 96 4.75 -12.34 22.76
N VAL A 97 5.10 -13.22 21.85
CA VAL A 97 4.23 -14.32 21.37
C VAL A 97 3.86 -15.35 22.44
N GLU A 98 4.57 -15.40 23.56
CA GLU A 98 4.26 -16.32 24.65
C GLU A 98 3.19 -15.80 25.62
N MET A 99 2.83 -14.51 25.48
CA MET A 99 1.79 -13.89 26.30
C MET A 99 0.41 -14.22 25.73
N GLU A 100 -0.49 -14.68 26.58
CA GLU A 100 -1.86 -15.06 26.21
C GLU A 100 -2.85 -13.89 26.28
N GLU A 101 -2.48 -12.79 26.97
CA GLU A 101 -3.33 -11.62 27.09
C GLU A 101 -2.54 -10.34 27.35
N TRP A 102 -3.12 -9.20 26.96
CA TRP A 102 -2.63 -7.87 27.33
C TRP A 102 -3.72 -6.82 27.31
N GLN A 103 -3.52 -5.76 28.11
CA GLN A 103 -4.41 -4.60 28.13
C GLN A 103 -4.20 -3.71 26.89
N THR A 104 -5.30 -3.32 26.25
CA THR A 104 -5.37 -2.31 25.21
C THR A 104 -6.03 -1.04 25.73
N LYS A 105 -6.08 0.02 24.95
CA LYS A 105 -6.77 1.27 25.34
C LYS A 105 -8.28 1.09 25.58
N LEU A 106 -8.91 0.11 24.92
CA LEU A 106 -10.36 -0.07 24.92
C LEU A 106 -10.81 -1.37 25.61
N GLY A 107 -9.89 -2.22 26.04
CA GLY A 107 -10.23 -3.49 26.67
C GLY A 107 -9.07 -4.47 26.75
N LEU A 108 -9.39 -5.74 26.75
CA LEU A 108 -8.46 -6.85 26.85
C LEU A 108 -8.28 -7.50 25.47
N CYS A 109 -7.05 -7.73 25.06
CA CYS A 109 -6.73 -8.61 23.93
C CYS A 109 -6.39 -10.00 24.47
N LEU A 110 -7.05 -11.02 23.92
CA LEU A 110 -6.73 -12.42 24.14
C LEU A 110 -5.97 -12.93 22.91
N HIS A 111 -4.81 -13.53 23.15
CA HIS A 111 -3.95 -14.09 22.12
C HIS A 111 -4.07 -15.61 22.11
N LEU A 112 -4.52 -16.17 21.00
CA LEU A 112 -4.69 -17.61 20.81
C LEU A 112 -3.65 -18.11 19.79
N ASP A 113 -2.54 -18.62 20.32
CA ASP A 113 -1.46 -19.19 19.50
C ASP A 113 -1.84 -20.58 19.01
N GLY A 114 -2.04 -20.73 17.69
CA GLY A 114 -2.40 -22.02 17.06
C GLY A 114 -1.31 -23.09 17.22
N SER A 115 -0.04 -22.72 17.41
CA SER A 115 1.03 -23.69 17.67
C SER A 115 0.91 -24.35 19.05
N LYS A 116 0.04 -23.83 19.94
CA LYS A 116 -0.29 -24.38 21.25
C LYS A 116 -1.65 -25.12 21.25
N THR A 117 -2.16 -25.50 20.08
CA THR A 117 -3.44 -26.20 19.96
C THR A 117 -3.47 -27.47 20.79
N PRO A 118 -4.58 -27.80 21.51
CA PRO A 118 -4.70 -29.03 22.27
C PRO A 118 -4.69 -30.30 21.40
N ASN A 119 -4.80 -30.18 20.07
CA ASN A 119 -4.66 -31.32 19.18
C ASN A 119 -3.24 -31.89 19.14
N LEU A 120 -2.20 -31.11 19.45
CA LEU A 120 -0.82 -31.62 19.50
C LEU A 120 -0.67 -32.77 20.54
N ASP A 121 -1.37 -32.67 21.67
CA ASP A 121 -1.32 -33.68 22.74
C ASP A 121 -2.34 -34.79 22.56
N ALA A 122 -3.42 -34.54 21.81
CA ALA A 122 -4.60 -35.39 21.76
C ALA A 122 -4.88 -36.04 20.39
N THR A 123 -3.90 -36.10 19.49
CA THR A 123 -4.02 -36.74 18.18
C THR A 123 -5.20 -36.24 17.35
N ASP A 124 -5.30 -34.92 17.19
CA ASP A 124 -6.34 -34.26 16.38
C ASP A 124 -7.79 -34.57 16.82
N LYS A 125 -8.00 -34.71 18.14
CA LYS A 125 -9.31 -34.97 18.75
C LYS A 125 -10.35 -33.88 18.43
N TRP A 126 -9.91 -32.66 18.16
CA TRP A 126 -10.73 -31.48 17.95
C TRP A 126 -10.65 -30.98 16.49
N PRO A 127 -11.43 -31.53 15.56
CA PRO A 127 -11.27 -31.28 14.11
C PRO A 127 -11.58 -29.83 13.68
N PHE A 128 -12.18 -29.02 14.55
CA PHE A 128 -12.44 -27.58 14.33
C PHE A 128 -11.30 -26.68 14.81
N LEU A 129 -10.31 -27.23 15.51
CA LEU A 129 -9.07 -26.52 15.87
C LEU A 129 -7.95 -26.91 14.91
N LEU A 130 -6.87 -26.12 14.92
CA LEU A 130 -5.70 -26.44 14.13
C LEU A 130 -5.18 -27.85 14.43
N THR A 131 -5.10 -28.68 13.41
CA THR A 131 -4.62 -30.07 13.53
C THR A 131 -3.11 -30.16 13.39
N THR A 132 -2.50 -31.22 13.92
CA THR A 132 -1.07 -31.50 13.77
C THR A 132 -0.65 -31.56 12.27
N LYS A 133 -1.54 -32.08 11.41
CA LYS A 133 -1.29 -32.15 9.96
C LYS A 133 -1.27 -30.74 9.33
N GLN A 134 -2.19 -29.87 9.72
CA GLN A 134 -2.23 -28.48 9.22
C GLN A 134 -1.03 -27.67 9.69
N LEU A 135 -0.61 -27.85 10.96
CA LEU A 135 0.58 -27.21 11.49
C LEU A 135 1.83 -27.61 10.71
N LYS A 136 2.07 -28.93 10.54
CA LYS A 136 3.21 -29.43 9.75
C LYS A 136 3.17 -28.93 8.31
N HIS A 137 1.99 -28.91 7.69
CA HIS A 137 1.86 -28.39 6.33
C HIS A 137 2.24 -26.90 6.25
N ALA A 138 1.84 -26.08 7.22
CA ALA A 138 2.21 -24.67 7.29
C ALA A 138 3.72 -24.50 7.52
N GLU A 139 4.34 -25.30 8.39
CA GLU A 139 5.79 -25.32 8.61
C GLU A 139 6.57 -25.65 7.34
N GLU A 140 6.15 -26.68 6.60
CA GLU A 140 6.80 -27.16 5.38
C GLU A 140 6.57 -26.23 4.19
N HIS A 141 5.37 -25.68 4.04
CA HIS A 141 4.97 -24.88 2.87
C HIS A 141 5.32 -23.40 3.02
N ASP A 142 4.98 -22.82 4.16
CA ASP A 142 5.16 -21.38 4.40
C ASP A 142 6.51 -21.08 5.11
N GLY A 143 6.99 -22.03 5.92
CA GLY A 143 8.15 -21.89 6.79
C GLY A 143 7.84 -21.11 8.07
N GLU A 144 8.43 -21.54 9.17
CA GLU A 144 8.20 -20.94 10.52
C GLU A 144 8.58 -19.46 10.63
N ASN A 145 9.44 -18.98 9.75
CA ASN A 145 9.89 -17.57 9.71
C ASN A 145 9.04 -16.70 8.79
N SER A 146 8.05 -17.26 8.09
CA SER A 146 7.22 -16.48 7.18
C SER A 146 6.21 -15.63 7.94
N ILE A 147 5.83 -14.49 7.37
CA ILE A 147 4.74 -13.65 7.92
C ILE A 147 3.42 -14.43 7.91
N ALA A 148 3.20 -15.31 6.92
CA ALA A 148 2.02 -16.16 6.84
C ALA A 148 1.92 -17.08 8.04
N PHE A 149 3.01 -17.77 8.41
CA PHE A 149 3.06 -18.64 9.60
C PHE A 149 2.78 -17.84 10.88
N TRP A 150 3.44 -16.69 11.06
CA TRP A 150 3.22 -15.84 12.23
C TRP A 150 1.79 -15.33 12.31
N ARG A 151 1.20 -14.92 11.16
CA ARG A 151 -0.17 -14.44 11.10
C ARG A 151 -1.22 -15.52 11.36
N PHE A 152 -1.14 -16.64 10.63
CA PHE A 152 -2.22 -17.63 10.59
C PHE A 152 -2.06 -18.77 11.59
N ILE A 153 -0.84 -19.05 12.04
CA ILE A 153 -0.56 -20.07 13.03
C ILE A 153 -0.33 -19.44 14.41
N ARG A 154 0.62 -18.52 14.51
CA ARG A 154 0.97 -17.90 15.79
C ARG A 154 -0.01 -16.79 16.22
N SER A 155 -0.88 -16.31 15.32
CA SER A 155 -1.80 -15.17 15.55
C SER A 155 -1.12 -13.95 16.19
N PHE A 156 0.13 -13.69 15.81
CA PHE A 156 0.97 -12.63 16.37
C PHE A 156 1.72 -11.89 15.26
N PRO A 157 2.02 -10.58 15.40
CA PRO A 157 2.84 -9.86 14.44
C PRO A 157 4.20 -10.53 14.24
N ALA A 158 4.58 -10.74 12.99
CA ALA A 158 5.85 -11.38 12.68
C ALA A 158 7.03 -10.57 13.24
N PRO A 159 8.05 -11.25 13.85
CA PRO A 159 9.25 -10.59 14.30
C PRO A 159 10.07 -10.03 13.13
N GLY A 160 11.03 -9.18 13.42
CA GLY A 160 12.00 -8.72 12.43
C GLY A 160 12.71 -9.91 11.76
N GLY A 161 12.81 -9.87 10.43
CA GLY A 161 13.43 -10.92 9.62
C GLY A 161 12.46 -11.92 8.98
N ALA A 162 11.17 -11.93 9.34
CA ALA A 162 10.18 -12.73 8.61
C ALA A 162 9.99 -12.20 7.19
N GLU A 163 9.96 -13.09 6.21
CA GLU A 163 9.91 -12.75 4.79
C GLU A 163 8.58 -13.15 4.15
N GLN A 164 8.03 -12.27 3.32
CA GLN A 164 6.84 -12.55 2.50
C GLN A 164 6.89 -11.78 1.18
N SER A 165 6.23 -12.33 0.13
CA SER A 165 5.98 -11.57 -1.10
C SER A 165 5.03 -10.41 -0.85
N ILE A 166 5.30 -9.27 -1.49
CA ILE A 166 4.51 -8.03 -1.32
C ILE A 166 3.13 -8.18 -1.97
N TYR A 167 3.06 -8.90 -3.09
CA TYR A 167 1.86 -9.18 -3.85
C TYR A 167 1.66 -10.68 -4.02
N SER A 168 0.42 -11.12 -4.10
CA SER A 168 0.06 -12.51 -4.43
C SER A 168 -0.90 -12.58 -5.62
N GLU A 169 -0.87 -13.71 -6.34
CA GLU A 169 -1.83 -13.96 -7.42
C GLU A 169 -3.29 -14.02 -6.90
N ALA A 170 -3.47 -14.43 -5.64
CA ALA A 170 -4.78 -14.43 -5.02
C ALA A 170 -5.32 -13.00 -4.85
N ASP A 171 -4.46 -12.05 -4.46
CA ASP A 171 -4.82 -10.64 -4.39
C ASP A 171 -5.18 -10.10 -5.78
N PHE A 172 -4.40 -10.44 -6.80
CA PHE A 172 -4.70 -9.99 -8.17
C PHE A 172 -6.08 -10.44 -8.65
N ARG A 173 -6.45 -11.70 -8.37
CA ARG A 173 -7.80 -12.21 -8.68
C ARG A 173 -8.88 -11.53 -7.84
N LYS A 174 -8.65 -11.38 -6.53
CA LYS A 174 -9.60 -10.75 -5.61
C LYS A 174 -9.94 -9.32 -6.01
N PHE A 175 -8.94 -8.54 -6.43
CA PHE A 175 -9.10 -7.12 -6.77
C PHE A 175 -9.23 -6.85 -8.27
N GLU A 176 -9.31 -7.91 -9.10
CA GLU A 176 -9.55 -7.82 -10.55
C GLU A 176 -8.62 -6.81 -11.25
N VAL A 177 -7.33 -6.89 -10.92
CA VAL A 177 -6.32 -5.92 -11.37
C VAL A 177 -6.01 -5.98 -12.87
N ASP A 178 -6.37 -7.07 -13.53
CA ASP A 178 -6.25 -7.30 -14.98
C ASP A 178 -7.38 -6.65 -15.79
N LYS A 179 -8.50 -6.29 -15.14
CA LYS A 179 -9.63 -5.65 -15.82
C LYS A 179 -9.30 -4.21 -16.21
N ALA A 180 -9.72 -3.83 -17.41
CA ALA A 180 -9.63 -2.44 -17.85
C ALA A 180 -10.66 -1.58 -17.08
N PRO A 181 -10.29 -0.39 -16.62
CA PRO A 181 -11.22 0.51 -15.94
C PRO A 181 -12.24 1.10 -16.92
N LYS A 182 -13.46 1.31 -16.45
CA LYS A 182 -14.49 2.06 -17.17
C LYS A 182 -14.40 3.54 -16.80
N TRP A 183 -13.76 4.32 -17.64
CA TRP A 183 -13.54 5.74 -17.40
C TRP A 183 -14.83 6.55 -17.58
N LYS A 184 -15.12 7.47 -16.63
CA LYS A 184 -16.21 8.46 -16.77
C LYS A 184 -15.88 9.55 -17.76
N GLU A 185 -14.61 9.90 -17.85
CA GLU A 185 -14.05 10.93 -18.73
C GLU A 185 -12.75 10.37 -19.32
N PRO A 186 -12.25 10.89 -20.45
CA PRO A 186 -10.96 10.47 -20.99
C PRO A 186 -9.87 10.55 -19.91
N PRO A 187 -9.13 9.46 -19.66
CA PRO A 187 -8.09 9.46 -18.65
C PRO A 187 -6.94 10.39 -19.04
N LYS A 188 -6.24 10.91 -18.04
CA LYS A 188 -4.96 11.59 -18.24
C LYS A 188 -3.83 10.60 -18.05
N MET A 189 -2.63 10.95 -18.52
CA MET A 189 -1.47 10.07 -18.49
C MET A 189 -0.31 10.72 -17.76
N VAL A 190 0.43 9.88 -17.00
CA VAL A 190 1.73 10.21 -16.42
C VAL A 190 2.76 9.20 -16.88
N ALA A 191 4.03 9.50 -16.69
CA ALA A 191 5.12 8.58 -16.98
C ALA A 191 6.07 8.43 -15.78
N GLY A 192 6.66 7.24 -15.65
CA GLY A 192 7.70 6.93 -14.66
C GLY A 192 8.91 6.30 -15.34
N LEU A 193 10.08 6.79 -15.06
CA LEU A 193 11.34 6.31 -15.61
C LEU A 193 12.18 5.65 -14.52
N ASP A 194 12.53 4.38 -14.72
CA ASP A 194 13.61 3.67 -13.99
C ASP A 194 14.82 3.55 -14.92
N PRO A 195 15.85 4.40 -14.76
CA PRO A 195 17.02 4.37 -15.62
C PRO A 195 18.01 3.30 -15.17
N SER A 196 18.52 2.52 -16.09
CA SER A 196 19.63 1.59 -15.86
C SER A 196 20.87 2.03 -16.63
N PHE A 197 22.02 1.97 -15.97
CA PHE A 197 23.32 2.33 -16.53
C PHE A 197 24.32 1.16 -16.50
N THR A 198 23.85 -0.05 -16.18
CA THR A 198 24.71 -1.23 -16.12
C THR A 198 24.83 -1.89 -17.49
N ASN A 199 26.07 -2.21 -17.89
CA ASN A 199 26.33 -3.05 -19.05
C ASN A 199 25.99 -4.50 -18.68
N GLY A 200 24.79 -4.96 -18.99
CA GLY A 200 24.45 -6.37 -18.84
C GLY A 200 23.27 -6.69 -17.92
N GLY A 201 22.07 -6.44 -18.40
CA GLY A 201 20.88 -7.09 -17.92
C GLY A 201 19.77 -6.22 -17.33
N ASP A 202 20.05 -5.04 -16.78
CA ASP A 202 19.00 -4.14 -16.29
C ASP A 202 18.50 -3.24 -17.42
N ARG A 203 17.19 -3.06 -17.49
CA ARG A 203 16.52 -2.31 -18.56
C ARG A 203 16.28 -0.87 -18.11
N THR A 204 16.49 0.11 -19.00
CA THR A 204 15.93 1.45 -18.81
C THR A 204 14.47 1.41 -19.25
N VAL A 205 13.56 1.55 -18.30
CA VAL A 205 12.12 1.41 -18.53
C VAL A 205 11.40 2.74 -18.33
N LEU A 206 10.65 3.16 -19.33
CA LEU A 206 9.70 4.26 -19.24
C LEU A 206 8.29 3.66 -19.22
N TYR A 207 7.60 3.78 -18.08
CA TYR A 207 6.27 3.24 -17.87
C TYR A 207 5.20 4.34 -17.94
N PHE A 208 4.10 4.07 -18.66
CA PHE A 208 2.98 4.99 -18.83
C PHE A 208 1.77 4.49 -18.04
N VAL A 209 1.17 5.42 -17.31
CA VAL A 209 0.06 5.14 -16.39
C VAL A 209 -1.09 6.10 -16.67
N GLU A 210 -2.26 5.55 -16.97
CA GLU A 210 -3.50 6.32 -17.08
C GLU A 210 -4.09 6.55 -15.69
N TYR A 211 -4.69 7.70 -15.46
CA TYR A 211 -5.46 7.99 -14.25
C TYR A 211 -6.72 8.78 -14.55
N GLY A 212 -7.75 8.55 -13.76
CA GLY A 212 -9.05 9.20 -13.95
C GLY A 212 -10.08 8.74 -12.93
N LYS A 213 -11.32 9.16 -13.16
CA LYS A 213 -12.45 8.74 -12.33
C LYS A 213 -13.19 7.58 -13.00
N THR A 214 -13.64 6.62 -12.18
CA THR A 214 -14.53 5.53 -12.57
C THR A 214 -15.79 5.57 -11.71
N ASP A 215 -16.80 4.75 -12.06
CA ASP A 215 -18.02 4.62 -11.26
C ASP A 215 -17.83 3.78 -10.00
N GLU A 216 -16.88 2.84 -10.06
CA GLU A 216 -16.72 1.77 -9.06
C GLU A 216 -15.76 2.18 -7.93
N ALA A 217 -14.75 2.98 -8.24
CA ALA A 217 -13.76 3.42 -7.27
C ALA A 217 -13.44 4.91 -7.48
N GLY A 218 -12.88 5.57 -6.49
CA GLY A 218 -12.44 6.96 -6.60
C GLY A 218 -11.41 7.18 -7.73
N PRO A 219 -10.36 7.99 -7.50
CA PRO A 219 -9.29 8.16 -8.50
C PRO A 219 -8.64 6.82 -8.82
N THR A 220 -8.90 6.30 -10.01
CA THR A 220 -8.40 4.99 -10.48
C THR A 220 -7.13 5.19 -11.29
N VAL A 221 -6.21 4.24 -11.19
CA VAL A 221 -4.93 4.20 -11.87
C VAL A 221 -4.85 2.92 -12.70
N CYS A 222 -4.49 3.04 -13.97
CA CYS A 222 -4.31 1.91 -14.87
C CYS A 222 -2.88 1.88 -15.42
N LEU A 223 -2.16 0.80 -15.12
CA LEU A 223 -0.81 0.55 -15.62
C LEU A 223 -0.93 0.16 -17.09
N LYS A 224 -0.68 1.12 -18.02
CA LYS A 224 -1.09 1.00 -19.41
C LYS A 224 -0.08 0.25 -20.28
N GLU A 225 1.12 0.80 -20.37
CA GLU A 225 2.16 0.28 -21.25
C GLU A 225 3.54 0.77 -20.81
N PHE A 226 4.57 0.14 -21.32
CA PHE A 226 5.96 0.57 -21.08
C PHE A 226 6.78 0.55 -22.36
N VAL A 227 7.86 1.30 -22.37
CA VAL A 227 8.86 1.34 -23.44
C VAL A 227 10.23 1.05 -22.82
N ILE A 228 10.97 0.10 -23.41
CA ILE A 228 12.36 -0.13 -23.07
C ILE A 228 13.22 0.78 -23.92
N LEU A 229 13.90 1.71 -23.27
CA LEU A 229 14.80 2.65 -23.94
C LEU A 229 16.17 1.99 -24.10
N ARG A 230 16.77 2.16 -25.26
CA ARG A 230 18.06 1.55 -25.60
C ARG A 230 19.02 2.59 -26.16
N GLU A 231 20.27 2.45 -25.79
CA GLU A 231 21.36 3.20 -26.38
C GLU A 231 21.60 2.74 -27.83
N ASP A 232 21.76 3.71 -28.73
CA ASP A 232 22.34 3.44 -30.04
C ASP A 232 23.86 3.66 -29.96
N VAL A 233 24.60 2.57 -30.04
CA VAL A 233 26.07 2.59 -29.95
C VAL A 233 26.75 3.35 -31.11
N ASN A 234 26.03 3.59 -32.20
CA ASN A 234 26.52 4.35 -33.34
C ASN A 234 26.22 5.87 -33.24
N ASP A 235 25.39 6.29 -32.29
CA ASP A 235 25.15 7.70 -32.01
C ASP A 235 26.32 8.27 -31.19
N PRO A 236 27.02 9.32 -31.67
CA PRO A 236 28.14 9.90 -30.96
C PRO A 236 27.74 10.63 -29.64
N GLN A 237 26.45 10.81 -29.39
CA GLN A 237 25.99 11.46 -28.17
C GLN A 237 26.13 10.56 -26.96
N PRO A 238 26.48 11.13 -25.78
CA PRO A 238 26.51 10.37 -24.54
C PRO A 238 25.15 9.70 -24.25
N ARG A 239 25.18 8.49 -23.72
CA ARG A 239 24.01 7.66 -23.42
C ARG A 239 22.88 8.43 -22.71
N ASN A 240 23.23 9.24 -21.70
CA ASN A 240 22.21 9.99 -20.95
C ASN A 240 21.45 11.01 -21.83
N PHE A 241 22.12 11.62 -22.81
CA PHE A 241 21.46 12.52 -23.76
C PHE A 241 20.56 11.74 -24.72
N GLN A 242 20.98 10.59 -25.18
CA GLN A 242 20.15 9.71 -26.02
C GLN A 242 18.88 9.30 -25.27
N VAL A 243 19.02 8.81 -24.03
CA VAL A 243 17.90 8.41 -23.16
C VAL A 243 16.96 9.59 -22.90
N ALA A 244 17.51 10.77 -22.55
CA ALA A 244 16.69 11.96 -22.31
C ALA A 244 15.86 12.35 -23.55
N LYS A 245 16.43 12.32 -24.75
CA LYS A 245 15.72 12.59 -26.01
C LYS A 245 14.63 11.55 -26.29
N GLN A 246 14.93 10.26 -26.06
CA GLN A 246 13.93 9.19 -26.22
C GLN A 246 12.76 9.38 -25.25
N VAL A 247 13.03 9.70 -23.96
CA VAL A 247 12.00 10.01 -22.96
C VAL A 247 11.10 11.15 -23.43
N MET A 248 11.69 12.27 -23.89
CA MET A 248 10.93 13.41 -24.42
C MET A 248 10.05 13.01 -25.61
N ALA A 249 10.60 12.24 -26.55
CA ALA A 249 9.87 11.80 -27.74
C ALA A 249 8.71 10.87 -27.38
N GLU A 250 8.92 9.90 -26.48
CA GLU A 250 7.89 8.96 -26.07
C GLU A 250 6.79 9.62 -25.23
N CYS A 251 7.15 10.57 -24.36
CA CYS A 251 6.18 11.40 -23.63
C CYS A 251 5.37 12.29 -24.57
N SER A 252 6.01 12.93 -25.56
CA SER A 252 5.34 13.78 -26.55
C SER A 252 4.33 13.00 -27.39
N LYS A 253 4.67 11.79 -27.84
CA LYS A 253 3.74 10.89 -28.59
C LYS A 253 2.45 10.60 -27.81
N ARG A 254 2.49 10.64 -26.50
CA ARG A 254 1.38 10.30 -25.60
C ARG A 254 0.78 11.51 -24.89
N ASN A 255 1.17 12.71 -25.29
CA ASN A 255 0.73 13.97 -24.68
C ASN A 255 0.99 14.02 -23.16
N VAL A 256 2.14 13.50 -22.70
CA VAL A 256 2.58 13.57 -21.30
C VAL A 256 3.49 14.79 -21.15
N PRO A 257 3.06 15.86 -20.47
CA PRO A 257 3.90 17.02 -20.20
C PRO A 257 5.01 16.68 -19.20
N ALA A 258 6.09 17.45 -19.19
CA ALA A 258 7.26 17.21 -18.34
C ALA A 258 6.93 17.15 -16.83
N GLU A 259 6.00 17.97 -16.35
CA GLU A 259 5.55 17.95 -14.95
C GLU A 259 4.84 16.66 -14.53
N TYR A 260 4.41 15.85 -15.48
CA TYR A 260 3.82 14.52 -15.27
C TYR A 260 4.80 13.38 -15.59
N LEU A 261 6.08 13.69 -15.73
CA LEU A 261 7.17 12.71 -15.74
C LEU A 261 7.80 12.63 -14.34
N ALA A 262 7.85 11.43 -13.76
CA ALA A 262 8.66 11.11 -12.60
C ALA A 262 9.87 10.26 -13.02
N VAL A 263 11.02 10.48 -12.38
CA VAL A 263 12.27 9.78 -12.70
C VAL A 263 12.89 9.26 -11.40
N ASP A 264 13.29 8.00 -11.37
CA ASP A 264 14.17 7.52 -10.29
C ASP A 264 15.52 8.22 -10.38
N ALA A 265 15.74 9.15 -9.46
CA ALA A 265 16.96 9.94 -9.32
C ALA A 265 17.97 9.30 -8.36
N THR A 266 17.89 7.98 -8.13
CA THR A 266 18.84 7.28 -7.27
C THR A 266 20.16 7.07 -8.00
N GLY A 267 21.28 7.49 -7.38
CA GLY A 267 22.61 7.28 -7.94
C GLY A 267 22.79 7.88 -9.34
N ALA A 268 22.99 7.02 -10.33
CA ALA A 268 23.21 7.43 -11.72
C ALA A 268 21.95 8.04 -12.41
N GLY A 269 20.79 7.96 -11.81
CA GLY A 269 19.57 8.63 -12.29
C GLY A 269 19.58 10.15 -12.08
N ASP A 270 20.29 10.65 -11.08
CA ASP A 270 20.33 12.10 -10.78
C ASP A 270 20.95 12.92 -11.92
N PRO A 271 22.12 12.55 -12.52
CA PRO A 271 22.66 13.22 -13.69
C PRO A 271 21.74 13.19 -14.93
N LEU A 272 20.96 12.11 -15.10
CA LEU A 272 19.96 12.05 -16.18
C LEU A 272 18.83 13.06 -15.93
N CYS A 273 18.40 13.21 -14.69
CA CYS A 273 17.41 14.22 -14.31
C CYS A 273 17.91 15.64 -14.61
N ASP A 274 19.20 15.93 -14.42
CA ASP A 274 19.79 17.24 -14.75
C ASP A 274 19.72 17.50 -16.25
N ILE A 275 20.09 16.52 -17.07
CA ILE A 275 20.01 16.63 -18.54
C ILE A 275 18.56 16.83 -18.99
N ILE A 276 17.60 16.02 -18.49
CA ILE A 276 16.18 16.18 -18.84
C ILE A 276 15.67 17.56 -18.42
N SER A 277 16.11 18.05 -17.26
CA SER A 277 15.72 19.37 -16.74
C SER A 277 16.24 20.50 -17.64
N GLU A 278 17.44 20.37 -18.17
CA GLU A 278 18.06 21.35 -19.06
C GLU A 278 17.43 21.37 -20.44
N ILE A 279 17.27 20.18 -21.08
CA ILE A 279 16.82 20.10 -22.47
C ILE A 279 15.30 20.12 -22.64
N TRP A 280 14.53 19.83 -21.59
CA TRP A 280 13.07 19.79 -21.65
C TRP A 280 12.41 20.67 -20.59
N SER A 281 12.49 20.29 -19.30
CA SER A 281 11.88 21.09 -18.25
C SER A 281 12.39 20.72 -16.86
N PRO A 282 12.67 21.69 -15.98
CA PRO A 282 13.01 21.43 -14.59
C PRO A 282 11.82 20.99 -13.74
N ARG A 283 10.62 20.92 -14.30
CA ARG A 283 9.38 20.52 -13.58
C ARG A 283 9.19 19.01 -13.45
N ILE A 284 10.12 18.18 -13.93
CA ILE A 284 10.08 16.75 -13.72
C ILE A 284 10.09 16.42 -12.22
N LEU A 285 9.46 15.30 -11.84
CA LEU A 285 9.45 14.82 -10.46
C LEU A 285 10.64 13.89 -10.25
N ARG A 286 11.57 14.27 -9.37
CA ARG A 286 12.68 13.39 -8.96
C ARG A 286 12.25 12.54 -7.78
N VAL A 287 12.45 11.23 -7.87
CA VAL A 287 12.13 10.25 -6.83
C VAL A 287 13.41 9.53 -6.44
N LYS A 288 13.79 9.55 -5.17
CA LYS A 288 14.99 8.86 -4.66
C LYS A 288 14.61 7.70 -3.76
N PHE A 289 14.86 6.49 -4.18
CA PHE A 289 14.46 5.26 -3.49
C PHE A 289 15.06 5.10 -2.09
N GLY A 290 16.28 5.59 -1.90
CA GLY A 290 16.99 5.52 -0.62
C GLY A 290 16.58 6.57 0.42
N GLU A 291 15.77 7.56 0.05
CA GLU A 291 15.30 8.60 0.97
C GLU A 291 14.37 8.05 2.06
N LYS A 292 14.14 8.86 3.09
CA LYS A 292 13.12 8.56 4.11
C LYS A 292 11.73 8.52 3.48
N PRO A 293 10.82 7.70 4.00
CA PRO A 293 9.43 7.72 3.59
C PRO A 293 8.79 9.10 3.82
N SER A 294 7.72 9.38 3.10
CA SER A 294 7.01 10.65 3.21
C SER A 294 6.25 10.82 4.54
N ASP A 295 5.85 12.06 4.82
CA ASP A 295 4.92 12.39 5.89
C ASP A 295 3.45 12.23 5.45
N LEU A 296 3.18 11.61 4.28
CA LEU A 296 1.83 11.37 3.79
C LEU A 296 1.18 10.18 4.51
N PRO A 297 -0.14 10.19 4.71
CA PRO A 297 -0.87 9.01 5.15
C PRO A 297 -0.70 7.86 4.14
N THR A 298 -0.73 6.62 4.60
CA THR A 298 -0.61 5.44 3.73
C THR A 298 -1.84 5.23 2.84
N SER A 299 -3.03 5.67 3.33
CA SER A 299 -4.27 5.75 2.54
C SER A 299 -5.14 6.90 3.05
N SER A 300 -6.21 7.24 2.34
CA SER A 300 -7.14 8.31 2.71
C SER A 300 -7.87 8.05 4.05
N THR A 301 -7.96 6.79 4.43
CA THR A 301 -8.65 6.31 5.64
C THR A 301 -7.68 5.91 6.76
N SER A 302 -6.39 5.79 6.44
CA SER A 302 -5.37 5.43 7.41
C SER A 302 -4.91 6.67 8.19
N GLY A 303 -4.93 6.57 9.53
CA GLY A 303 -4.27 7.53 10.40
C GLY A 303 -2.74 7.38 10.43
N ILE A 304 -2.20 6.36 9.78
CA ILE A 304 -0.77 6.02 9.82
C ILE A 304 -0.02 6.79 8.73
N VAL A 305 1.05 7.44 9.13
CA VAL A 305 1.96 8.14 8.23
C VAL A 305 2.98 7.15 7.66
N ALA A 306 3.34 7.31 6.39
CA ALA A 306 4.26 6.40 5.70
C ALA A 306 5.61 6.24 6.44
N LYS A 307 6.17 7.33 6.99
CA LYS A 307 7.41 7.28 7.77
C LYS A 307 7.36 6.40 9.02
N ASP A 308 6.16 6.16 9.57
CA ASP A 308 5.99 5.34 10.77
C ASP A 308 5.87 3.85 10.40
N LYS A 309 5.34 3.55 9.20
CA LYS A 309 5.09 2.19 8.71
C LYS A 309 6.26 1.61 7.90
N TYR A 310 6.95 2.43 7.12
CA TYR A 310 7.97 1.99 6.16
C TYR A 310 9.37 2.45 6.55
N SER A 311 10.39 1.70 6.11
CA SER A 311 11.81 1.99 6.43
C SER A 311 12.44 3.01 5.49
N ASN A 312 12.06 2.99 4.23
CA ASN A 312 12.61 3.85 3.18
C ASN A 312 11.59 4.13 2.07
N ARG A 313 11.93 5.02 1.15
CA ARG A 313 11.05 5.50 0.09
C ARG A 313 10.61 4.39 -0.87
N VAL A 314 11.51 3.51 -1.29
CA VAL A 314 11.13 2.41 -2.19
C VAL A 314 10.11 1.48 -1.56
N THR A 315 10.22 1.22 -0.26
CA THR A 315 9.21 0.44 0.48
C THR A 315 7.85 1.13 0.46
N GLU A 316 7.81 2.44 0.69
CA GLU A 316 6.57 3.22 0.58
C GLU A 316 5.95 3.12 -0.80
N LEU A 317 6.75 3.23 -1.88
CA LEU A 317 6.25 3.16 -3.26
C LEU A 317 5.63 1.79 -3.57
N TRP A 318 6.31 0.71 -3.22
CA TRP A 318 5.83 -0.65 -3.44
C TRP A 318 4.54 -0.95 -2.67
N PHE A 319 4.49 -0.58 -1.39
CA PHE A 319 3.29 -0.73 -0.57
C PHE A 319 2.19 0.28 -0.93
N GLY A 320 2.54 1.43 -1.48
CA GLY A 320 1.59 2.37 -2.07
C GLY A 320 0.76 1.69 -3.18
N GLY A 321 1.41 0.91 -4.05
CA GLY A 321 0.73 0.08 -5.04
C GLY A 321 -0.23 -0.95 -4.41
N VAL A 322 0.17 -1.59 -3.31
CA VAL A 322 -0.72 -2.52 -2.55
C VAL A 322 -1.97 -1.79 -2.04
N GLU A 323 -1.80 -0.60 -1.47
CA GLU A 323 -2.94 0.17 -0.94
C GLU A 323 -3.91 0.59 -2.07
N PHE A 324 -3.39 1.00 -3.25
CA PHE A 324 -4.21 1.28 -4.43
C PHE A 324 -4.92 0.02 -4.96
N MET A 325 -4.25 -1.13 -4.94
CA MET A 325 -4.86 -2.41 -5.32
C MET A 325 -6.01 -2.78 -4.37
N ARG A 326 -5.77 -2.74 -3.07
CA ARG A 326 -6.77 -3.11 -2.04
C ARG A 326 -7.99 -2.19 -2.05
N SER A 327 -7.83 -0.95 -2.44
CA SER A 327 -8.94 0.00 -2.62
C SER A 327 -9.67 -0.15 -3.97
N GLY A 328 -9.29 -1.15 -4.79
CA GLY A 328 -9.87 -1.38 -6.12
C GLY A 328 -9.42 -0.39 -7.20
N GLN A 329 -8.52 0.53 -6.87
CA GLN A 329 -8.11 1.65 -7.72
C GLN A 329 -6.93 1.32 -8.64
N LEU A 330 -6.23 0.18 -8.47
CA LEU A 330 -5.12 -0.24 -9.32
C LEU A 330 -5.59 -1.27 -10.35
N LYS A 331 -5.40 -0.97 -11.63
CA LYS A 331 -5.78 -1.80 -12.77
C LYS A 331 -4.64 -1.91 -13.78
N GLY A 332 -4.76 -2.83 -14.73
CA GLY A 332 -3.83 -2.96 -15.86
C GLY A 332 -2.54 -3.72 -15.53
N ILE A 333 -2.52 -4.57 -14.51
CA ILE A 333 -1.35 -5.43 -14.23
C ILE A 333 -1.25 -6.52 -15.30
N THR A 334 -0.19 -6.44 -16.11
CA THR A 334 0.11 -7.45 -17.13
C THR A 334 0.79 -8.69 -16.51
N PRO A 335 0.75 -9.87 -17.18
CA PRO A 335 1.45 -11.05 -16.67
C PRO A 335 2.96 -10.88 -16.48
N GLU A 336 3.61 -10.02 -17.28
CA GLU A 336 5.04 -9.74 -17.11
C GLU A 336 5.30 -8.93 -15.84
N LEU A 337 4.51 -7.88 -15.60
CA LEU A 337 4.58 -7.09 -14.38
C LEU A 337 4.19 -7.91 -13.15
N ALA A 338 3.15 -8.74 -13.24
CA ALA A 338 2.72 -9.62 -12.15
C ALA A 338 3.85 -10.51 -11.64
N ARG A 339 4.68 -11.05 -12.53
CA ARG A 339 5.85 -11.85 -12.15
C ARG A 339 6.88 -11.08 -11.34
N GLU A 340 7.15 -9.81 -11.67
CA GLU A 340 8.04 -8.96 -10.87
C GLU A 340 7.41 -8.65 -9.52
N LEU A 341 6.13 -8.29 -9.49
CA LEU A 341 5.40 -7.93 -8.27
C LEU A 341 5.33 -9.08 -7.27
N THR A 342 4.95 -10.29 -7.70
CA THR A 342 4.82 -11.47 -6.83
C THR A 342 6.16 -12.02 -6.38
N SER A 343 7.24 -11.71 -7.09
CA SER A 343 8.58 -12.18 -6.76
C SER A 343 9.28 -11.32 -5.70
N ARG A 344 8.90 -10.03 -5.50
CA ARG A 344 9.56 -9.14 -4.55
C ARG A 344 9.13 -9.46 -3.12
N LYS A 345 10.13 -9.68 -2.26
CA LYS A 345 9.91 -9.97 -0.84
C LYS A 345 10.01 -8.74 0.03
N TYR A 346 9.47 -8.84 1.22
CA TYR A 346 9.67 -7.85 2.27
C TYR A 346 9.88 -8.53 3.62
N THR A 347 10.44 -7.79 4.56
CA THR A 347 10.63 -8.20 5.94
C THR A 347 10.15 -7.12 6.89
N THR A 348 10.07 -7.45 8.17
CA THR A 348 9.82 -6.47 9.22
C THR A 348 11.12 -6.20 9.98
N MET A 349 11.50 -4.94 10.10
CA MET A 349 12.65 -4.52 10.89
C MET A 349 12.34 -4.47 12.38
N GLY A 350 13.37 -4.41 13.22
CA GLY A 350 13.22 -4.06 14.64
C GLY A 350 12.44 -2.75 14.80
N GLY A 351 11.40 -2.74 15.63
CA GLY A 351 10.45 -1.62 15.73
C GLY A 351 9.26 -1.70 14.77
N GLY A 352 9.10 -2.81 14.04
CA GLY A 352 7.90 -3.14 13.27
C GLY A 352 7.79 -2.50 11.88
N LYS A 353 8.74 -1.68 11.46
CA LYS A 353 8.72 -1.07 10.12
C LYS A 353 8.95 -2.10 9.04
N LEU A 354 8.17 -2.00 7.96
CA LEU A 354 8.33 -2.83 6.77
C LEU A 354 9.52 -2.35 5.94
N VAL A 355 10.23 -3.29 5.33
CA VAL A 355 11.32 -3.04 4.39
C VAL A 355 11.25 -4.03 3.22
N VAL A 356 11.23 -3.53 2.00
CA VAL A 356 11.33 -4.37 0.82
C VAL A 356 12.76 -4.87 0.62
N GLU A 357 12.88 -6.07 0.08
CA GLU A 357 14.14 -6.67 -0.35
C GLU A 357 14.94 -5.70 -1.24
N THR A 358 16.25 -5.61 -1.03
CA THR A 358 17.09 -4.74 -1.86
C THR A 358 17.08 -5.18 -3.33
N LYS A 359 17.28 -4.23 -4.26
CA LYS A 359 17.38 -4.56 -5.71
C LYS A 359 18.49 -5.58 -5.98
N ARG A 360 19.58 -5.53 -5.22
CA ARG A 360 20.71 -6.47 -5.32
C ARG A 360 20.31 -7.89 -4.89
N ASP A 361 19.66 -8.04 -3.75
CA ASP A 361 19.27 -9.35 -3.22
C ASP A 361 18.18 -9.97 -4.09
N TYR A 362 17.19 -9.16 -4.54
CA TYR A 362 16.21 -9.56 -5.53
C TYR A 362 16.86 -10.10 -6.81
N LYS A 363 17.80 -9.32 -7.40
CA LYS A 363 18.51 -9.70 -8.62
C LYS A 363 19.34 -10.98 -8.43
N SER A 364 19.98 -11.13 -7.28
CA SER A 364 20.74 -12.33 -6.94
C SER A 364 19.85 -13.59 -6.89
N ARG A 365 18.61 -13.45 -6.42
CA ARG A 365 17.64 -14.54 -6.26
C ARG A 365 16.85 -14.83 -7.54
N VAL A 366 16.44 -13.79 -8.28
CA VAL A 366 15.54 -13.88 -9.44
C VAL A 366 16.30 -13.87 -10.77
N GLY A 367 17.58 -13.45 -10.76
CA GLY A 367 18.44 -13.36 -11.94
C GLY A 367 18.31 -12.06 -12.75
N LYS A 368 17.33 -11.21 -12.45
CA LYS A 368 17.09 -9.92 -13.12
C LYS A 368 16.48 -8.91 -12.17
N SER A 369 16.58 -7.62 -12.48
CA SER A 369 15.98 -6.52 -11.74
C SER A 369 14.45 -6.42 -11.94
N PRO A 370 13.69 -5.86 -10.98
CA PRO A 370 12.25 -5.60 -11.10
C PRO A 370 12.00 -4.24 -11.78
N ASP A 371 12.59 -4.03 -12.96
CA ASP A 371 12.66 -2.71 -13.61
C ASP A 371 11.27 -2.20 -14.06
N LEU A 372 10.34 -3.13 -14.46
CA LEU A 372 8.97 -2.74 -14.81
C LEU A 372 8.20 -2.25 -13.60
N ALA A 373 8.30 -2.96 -12.49
CA ALA A 373 7.60 -2.61 -11.26
C ALA A 373 8.15 -1.30 -10.65
N ASP A 374 9.48 -1.14 -10.64
CA ASP A 374 10.10 0.08 -10.14
C ASP A 374 9.65 1.30 -10.98
N ALA A 375 9.68 1.22 -12.32
CA ALA A 375 9.20 2.30 -13.21
C ALA A 375 7.69 2.57 -13.05
N ALA A 376 6.86 1.52 -12.92
CA ALA A 376 5.42 1.66 -12.71
C ALA A 376 5.10 2.39 -11.39
N PHE A 377 5.83 2.09 -10.31
CA PHE A 377 5.62 2.75 -9.02
C PHE A 377 6.20 4.17 -8.96
N VAL A 378 7.25 4.46 -9.73
CA VAL A 378 7.70 5.85 -9.96
C VAL A 378 6.60 6.65 -10.67
N ALA A 379 5.92 6.06 -11.68
CA ALA A 379 4.77 6.71 -12.33
C ALA A 379 3.58 6.88 -11.36
N LEU A 380 3.28 5.87 -10.54
CA LEU A 380 2.24 5.97 -9.51
C LEU A 380 2.52 7.10 -8.52
N GLU A 381 3.79 7.30 -8.15
CA GLU A 381 4.18 8.42 -7.30
C GLU A 381 3.91 9.78 -7.95
N CYS A 382 4.09 9.88 -9.26
CA CYS A 382 3.70 11.08 -10.00
C CYS A 382 2.19 11.36 -9.87
N VAL A 383 1.34 10.33 -9.95
CA VAL A 383 -0.11 10.47 -9.70
C VAL A 383 -0.38 10.94 -8.26
N ARG A 384 0.32 10.37 -7.27
CA ARG A 384 0.16 10.77 -5.86
C ARG A 384 0.53 12.22 -5.62
N VAL A 385 1.69 12.64 -6.11
CA VAL A 385 2.27 13.97 -5.84
C VAL A 385 1.63 15.06 -6.69
N ARG A 386 1.43 14.83 -8.00
CA ARG A 386 0.96 15.87 -8.93
C ARG A 386 -0.57 15.97 -9.00
N VAL A 387 -1.25 14.84 -8.80
CA VAL A 387 -2.72 14.79 -8.89
C VAL A 387 -3.38 14.79 -7.53
N GLY A 388 -2.65 14.41 -6.48
CA GLY A 388 -3.19 14.26 -5.14
C GLY A 388 -4.06 13.01 -5.00
N ALA A 389 -3.91 12.01 -5.85
CA ALA A 389 -4.61 10.75 -5.72
C ALA A 389 -4.00 9.92 -4.58
N MET A 390 -4.85 9.25 -3.82
CA MET A 390 -4.47 8.38 -2.71
C MET A 390 -5.35 7.14 -2.71
N ALA A 391 -4.84 6.05 -2.18
CA ALA A 391 -5.64 4.84 -1.97
C ALA A 391 -6.85 5.17 -1.09
N GLY A 392 -8.04 4.77 -1.54
CA GLY A 392 -9.31 5.09 -0.88
C GLY A 392 -9.87 6.49 -1.15
N GLY A 393 -9.19 7.35 -1.96
CA GLY A 393 -9.71 8.69 -2.25
C GLY A 393 -8.70 9.67 -2.82
N THR A 394 -8.90 10.94 -2.50
CA THR A 394 -7.95 12.02 -2.81
C THR A 394 -7.34 12.54 -1.52
N ILE A 395 -6.12 13.03 -1.60
CA ILE A 395 -5.50 13.75 -0.49
C ILE A 395 -6.35 15.01 -0.28
N MET A 396 -7.21 15.00 0.73
CA MET A 396 -7.80 16.24 1.18
C MET A 396 -6.66 17.12 1.67
N ALA A 397 -6.57 18.32 1.12
CA ALA A 397 -5.70 19.35 1.66
C ALA A 397 -6.08 19.58 3.13
N ARG A 398 -5.44 18.82 4.05
CA ARG A 398 -5.43 19.24 5.45
C ARG A 398 -4.85 20.64 5.43
N LYS A 399 -5.48 21.56 6.17
CA LYS A 399 -5.04 22.97 6.38
C LYS A 399 -3.67 23.09 7.10
N SER A 400 -2.78 22.16 6.91
CA SER A 400 -1.38 22.23 7.30
C SER A 400 -0.56 22.28 6.02
N GLY A 401 -0.26 23.51 5.60
CA GLY A 401 0.44 23.88 4.37
C GLY A 401 1.87 23.35 4.24
N GLY A 402 2.04 22.03 4.15
CA GLY A 402 3.41 21.52 4.01
C GLY A 402 3.81 21.29 2.55
N TRP A 403 3.27 20.30 1.90
CA TRP A 403 3.85 19.78 0.65
C TRP A 403 3.21 20.32 -0.64
N ILE A 404 1.89 20.60 -0.67
CA ILE A 404 1.26 21.29 -1.81
C ILE A 404 1.81 22.71 -1.91
N GLU A 405 2.06 23.33 -0.76
CA GLU A 405 2.66 24.64 -0.69
C GLU A 405 4.16 24.61 -1.02
N GLN A 406 4.88 23.53 -0.64
CA GLN A 406 6.25 23.29 -1.11
C GLN A 406 6.32 23.06 -2.62
N ALA A 407 5.42 22.25 -3.22
CA ALA A 407 5.36 22.07 -4.67
C ALA A 407 5.02 23.38 -5.39
N LYS A 408 4.03 24.14 -4.89
CA LYS A 408 3.70 25.49 -5.42
C LYS A 408 4.80 26.53 -5.17
N ARG A 409 5.59 26.38 -4.11
CA ARG A 409 6.74 27.23 -3.82
C ARG A 409 7.91 26.90 -4.75
N LEU A 410 8.13 25.61 -5.04
CA LEU A 410 9.11 25.15 -6.02
C LEU A 410 8.75 25.63 -7.41
N ASP A 411 7.49 25.51 -7.83
CA ASP A 411 6.99 26.03 -9.10
C ASP A 411 7.19 27.56 -9.23
N ARG A 412 6.92 28.31 -8.16
CA ARG A 412 7.18 29.77 -8.13
C ARG A 412 8.66 30.12 -8.20
N VAL A 413 9.54 29.36 -7.55
CA VAL A 413 11.00 29.58 -7.62
C VAL A 413 11.53 29.27 -9.01
N ILE A 414 11.02 28.22 -9.65
CA ILE A 414 11.37 27.83 -11.03
C ILE A 414 10.91 28.91 -12.03
N ASP A 415 9.69 29.41 -11.88
CA ASP A 415 9.17 30.46 -12.75
C ASP A 415 9.93 31.80 -12.58
N ALA A 416 10.25 32.18 -11.34
CA ALA A 416 11.06 33.36 -11.06
C ALA A 416 12.51 33.25 -11.60
N SER A 417 13.11 32.04 -11.57
CA SER A 417 14.44 31.82 -12.15
C SER A 417 14.43 31.88 -13.70
N LYS A 418 13.32 31.52 -14.35
CA LYS A 418 13.14 31.68 -15.81
C LYS A 418 12.95 33.15 -16.24
N GLU A 419 12.23 33.95 -15.46
CA GLU A 419 12.09 35.37 -15.69
C GLU A 419 13.44 36.08 -15.55
N LEU A 420 14.30 35.66 -14.62
CA LEU A 420 15.63 36.20 -14.47
C LEU A 420 16.60 35.78 -15.59
N ALA A 421 16.45 34.54 -16.10
CA ALA A 421 17.28 34.01 -17.19
C ALA A 421 16.85 34.53 -18.60
N GLY A 422 15.61 34.98 -18.73
CA GLY A 422 15.09 35.57 -20.00
C GLY A 422 15.41 37.05 -20.22
N ASN A 423 16.10 37.69 -19.26
CA ASN A 423 16.52 39.10 -19.29
C ASN A 423 18.03 39.30 -19.53
N TYR A 424 18.71 38.26 -20.03
CA TYR A 424 20.12 38.34 -20.46
C TYR A 424 20.26 37.96 -21.93
#